data_31698eddcc26da99eb9151e48afd61d1
#
_entry.id   31698eddcc26da99eb9151e48afd61d1
#
_cell.length_a   1.000
_cell.length_b   1.000
_cell.length_c   1.000
_cell.angle_alpha   90.00
_cell.angle_beta   90.00
_cell.angle_gamma   90.00
#
_symmetry.space_group_name_H-M   'P 1'
#
loop_
_entity.id
_entity.type
_entity.pdbx_description
1 polymer ?
#
loop_
_entity_poly.entity_id
_entity_poly.type
_entity_poly.pdbx_seq_one_letter_code
_entity_poly.pdbx_strand_id
1 'polypeptide(L)'
;MSRQGRFGGLMAGLLMLGTLAGCTTAATGGAYLLPQTTQAAAQRSVAADAPLLEVMPVQLASYLEGGSLVYQTDDITLVQASQNLWADDLQDMLTRQLLTQLKASPAQPLSQYRIADTSLSGLKGARLSVSLDRFIGRHDGQSVITGRWRLRGVDGSVLEEGDIQTLTPLTDDGYPALVNSLGEGWRVTGEQLAREIAKALPATADAS
;
A
#
# COMPACT_ATOMS: atom_id res chain seq x y z
N MET A 1 70.03 -7.82 -69.90
CA MET A 1 69.10 -6.86 -70.58
C MET A 1 67.75 -6.86 -69.90
N SER A 2 67.40 -5.67 -69.38
CA SER A 2 66.06 -5.07 -69.24
C SER A 2 65.01 -5.89 -68.45
N ARG A 3 64.42 -5.40 -67.47
CA ARG A 3 63.65 -4.26 -67.06
C ARG A 3 62.41 -4.79 -66.26
N GLN A 4 62.36 -4.46 -65.02
CA GLN A 4 61.37 -3.61 -64.42
C GLN A 4 59.89 -4.08 -64.44
N GLY A 5 59.29 -4.14 -63.29
CA GLY A 5 57.82 -4.18 -63.06
C GLY A 5 57.51 -4.16 -61.57
N ARG A 6 57.52 -2.94 -60.96
CA ARG A 6 57.03 -2.62 -59.68
C ARG A 6 55.54 -2.35 -59.83
N PHE A 7 54.70 -2.93 -58.98
CA PHE A 7 53.37 -2.43 -58.52
C PHE A 7 53.03 -3.29 -57.30
N GLY A 8 52.95 -2.91 -56.10
CA GLY A 8 52.25 -1.75 -55.55
C GLY A 8 50.82 -2.13 -55.28
N GLY A 9 50.55 -3.03 -54.30
CA GLY A 9 49.20 -3.37 -53.85
C GLY A 9 49.06 -3.00 -52.37
N LEU A 10 48.51 -1.82 -52.17
CA LEU A 10 48.07 -1.28 -50.90
C LEU A 10 46.88 -2.12 -50.41
N MET A 11 47.07 -2.97 -49.43
CA MET A 11 45.96 -3.66 -48.79
C MET A 11 45.43 -2.79 -47.62
N ALA A 12 44.38 -2.06 -47.93
CA ALA A 12 43.62 -1.26 -46.99
C ALA A 12 42.93 -2.18 -45.95
N GLY A 13 43.49 -2.22 -44.75
CA GLY A 13 42.82 -2.86 -43.60
C GLY A 13 41.61 -2.07 -43.17
N LEU A 14 40.41 -2.56 -43.51
CA LEU A 14 39.16 -2.03 -43.06
C LEU A 14 38.94 -2.46 -41.58
N LEU A 15 39.28 -1.57 -40.66
CA LEU A 15 38.98 -1.73 -39.25
C LEU A 15 37.44 -1.56 -39.08
N MET A 16 36.73 -2.69 -38.98
CA MET A 16 35.36 -2.70 -38.51
C MET A 16 35.34 -2.39 -36.99
N LEU A 17 35.18 -1.12 -36.61
CA LEU A 17 34.74 -0.74 -35.27
C LEU A 17 33.28 -1.17 -35.11
N GLY A 18 33.09 -2.36 -34.54
CA GLY A 18 31.78 -2.78 -34.06
C GLY A 18 31.39 -1.93 -32.86
N THR A 19 30.51 -0.94 -33.06
CA THR A 19 29.87 -0.23 -31.98
C THR A 19 28.90 -1.19 -31.30
N LEU A 20 29.33 -1.76 -30.15
CA LEU A 20 28.40 -2.36 -29.18
C LEU A 20 27.53 -1.22 -28.62
N ALA A 21 26.42 -0.95 -29.28
CA ALA A 21 25.33 -0.22 -28.67
C ALA A 21 24.69 -1.14 -27.61
N GLY A 22 25.32 -1.21 -26.43
CA GLY A 22 24.72 -1.77 -25.25
C GLY A 22 23.55 -0.88 -24.86
N CYS A 23 22.33 -1.27 -25.22
CA CYS A 23 21.12 -0.74 -24.58
C CYS A 23 21.19 -1.15 -23.11
N THR A 24 21.84 -0.33 -22.27
CA THR A 24 21.57 -0.32 -20.85
C THR A 24 20.15 0.22 -20.71
N THR A 25 19.17 -0.67 -20.64
CA THR A 25 17.89 -0.33 -20.03
C THR A 25 18.21 0.03 -18.58
N ALA A 26 18.41 1.33 -18.35
CA ALA A 26 18.44 1.85 -17.00
C ALA A 26 17.12 1.41 -16.38
N ALA A 27 17.19 0.56 -15.35
CA ALA A 27 16.03 0.26 -14.53
C ALA A 27 15.57 1.60 -13.96
N THR A 28 14.56 2.20 -14.58
CA THR A 28 13.98 3.46 -14.16
C THR A 28 13.31 3.22 -12.84
N GLY A 29 13.95 3.65 -11.75
CA GLY A 29 13.34 3.69 -10.44
C GLY A 29 12.07 4.53 -10.49
N GLY A 30 11.10 4.22 -9.66
CA GLY A 30 9.82 4.93 -9.59
C GLY A 30 9.44 5.28 -8.15
N ALA A 31 8.74 6.39 -8.02
CA ALA A 31 8.03 6.72 -6.79
C ALA A 31 6.54 6.42 -7.00
N TYR A 32 5.96 5.65 -6.09
CA TYR A 32 4.61 5.12 -6.21
C TYR A 32 3.69 5.63 -5.12
N LEU A 33 2.48 5.98 -5.50
CA LEU A 33 1.38 6.23 -4.57
C LEU A 33 0.45 5.01 -4.56
N LEU A 34 -0.13 4.72 -3.41
CA LEU A 34 -1.22 3.76 -3.37
C LEU A 34 -2.38 4.26 -4.22
N PRO A 35 -2.96 3.40 -5.08
CA PRO A 35 -4.12 3.75 -5.87
C PRO A 35 -5.24 4.25 -4.98
N GLN A 36 -5.76 5.45 -5.29
CA GLN A 36 -6.87 6.00 -4.53
C GLN A 36 -8.15 5.27 -4.91
N THR A 37 -8.85 4.78 -3.92
CA THR A 37 -10.20 4.26 -4.13
C THR A 37 -11.09 5.44 -4.53
N THR A 38 -11.54 5.47 -5.79
CA THR A 38 -12.45 6.49 -6.31
C THR A 38 -13.88 6.23 -5.80
N GLN A 39 -14.03 5.81 -4.57
CA GLN A 39 -15.33 5.91 -3.93
C GLN A 39 -15.49 7.39 -3.60
N ALA A 40 -16.29 8.08 -4.43
CA ALA A 40 -16.87 9.35 -4.02
C ALA A 40 -17.53 9.08 -2.66
N ALA A 41 -16.81 9.42 -1.59
CA ALA A 41 -17.40 9.42 -0.27
C ALA A 41 -18.57 10.40 -0.39
N ALA A 42 -19.79 9.86 -0.52
CA ALA A 42 -20.96 10.66 -0.25
C ALA A 42 -20.69 11.20 1.15
N GLN A 43 -20.40 12.51 1.22
CA GLN A 43 -20.15 13.18 2.49
C GLN A 43 -21.44 13.06 3.28
N ARG A 44 -21.55 12.00 4.07
CA ARG A 44 -22.67 11.83 4.97
C ARG A 44 -22.54 12.91 6.04
N SER A 45 -23.55 13.71 6.15
CA SER A 45 -23.69 14.61 7.28
C SER A 45 -24.02 13.76 8.50
N VAL A 46 -23.05 13.52 9.35
CA VAL A 46 -23.24 12.88 10.66
C VAL A 46 -23.45 13.99 11.68
N ALA A 47 -24.40 13.80 12.60
CA ALA A 47 -24.73 14.78 13.63
C ALA A 47 -23.47 15.18 14.43
N ALA A 48 -23.41 16.44 14.87
CA ALA A 48 -22.24 16.96 15.57
C ALA A 48 -22.01 16.30 16.95
N ASP A 49 -23.05 15.78 17.55
CA ASP A 49 -23.08 15.07 18.82
C ASP A 49 -22.99 13.54 18.68
N ALA A 50 -22.91 13.04 17.44
CA ALA A 50 -22.76 11.61 17.19
C ALA A 50 -21.50 11.04 17.88
N PRO A 51 -21.54 9.76 18.29
CA PRO A 51 -20.39 9.13 18.93
C PRO A 51 -19.17 9.13 18.01
N LEU A 52 -17.98 9.20 18.61
CA LEU A 52 -16.72 9.28 17.89
C LEU A 52 -16.06 7.90 17.78
N LEU A 53 -15.59 7.57 16.59
CA LEU A 53 -14.59 6.54 16.36
C LEU A 53 -13.28 7.19 15.95
N GLU A 54 -12.29 7.13 16.82
CA GLU A 54 -10.93 7.60 16.59
C GLU A 54 -10.12 6.48 15.90
N VAL A 55 -9.54 6.77 14.76
CA VAL A 55 -8.66 5.85 14.02
C VAL A 55 -7.23 6.26 14.31
N MET A 56 -6.48 5.35 14.95
CA MET A 56 -5.07 5.56 15.23
C MET A 56 -4.26 5.41 13.94
N PRO A 57 -3.09 6.07 13.83
CA PRO A 57 -2.15 5.81 12.75
C PRO A 57 -1.86 4.32 12.62
N VAL A 58 -1.89 3.80 11.39
CA VAL A 58 -1.58 2.40 11.11
C VAL A 58 -0.13 2.12 11.50
N GLN A 59 0.10 1.18 12.40
CA GLN A 59 1.45 0.79 12.78
C GLN A 59 2.03 -0.20 11.76
N LEU A 60 3.28 -0.04 11.42
CA LEU A 60 4.00 -0.89 10.48
C LEU A 60 5.10 -1.68 11.17
N ALA A 61 5.37 -2.89 10.68
CA ALA A 61 6.61 -3.57 11.03
C ALA A 61 7.80 -2.73 10.54
N SER A 62 8.88 -2.66 11.31
CA SER A 62 10.01 -1.74 11.09
C SER A 62 10.65 -1.84 9.69
N TYR A 63 10.64 -3.01 9.08
CA TYR A 63 11.18 -3.18 7.73
C TYR A 63 10.31 -2.53 6.63
N LEU A 64 9.07 -2.15 6.93
CA LEU A 64 8.16 -1.41 6.05
C LEU A 64 8.31 0.12 6.17
N GLU A 65 8.94 0.62 7.23
CA GLU A 65 9.09 2.05 7.50
C GLU A 65 10.14 2.73 6.61
N GLY A 66 10.95 1.95 5.89
CA GLY A 66 12.07 2.45 5.07
C GLY A 66 11.67 3.14 3.77
N GLY A 67 10.39 3.30 3.47
CA GLY A 67 9.90 3.97 2.24
C GLY A 67 10.10 3.16 0.95
N SER A 68 10.70 1.98 1.00
CA SER A 68 10.91 1.10 -0.16
C SER A 68 9.72 0.17 -0.39
N LEU A 69 9.46 -0.17 -1.66
CA LEU A 69 8.64 -1.32 -1.97
C LEU A 69 9.34 -2.61 -1.51
N VAL A 70 8.60 -3.50 -0.87
CA VAL A 70 9.14 -4.76 -0.32
C VAL A 70 8.48 -5.95 -0.98
N TYR A 71 9.28 -6.95 -1.32
CA TYR A 71 8.78 -8.21 -1.87
C TYR A 71 9.63 -9.40 -1.42
N GLN A 72 9.03 -10.59 -1.44
CA GLN A 72 9.69 -11.86 -1.18
C GLN A 72 10.21 -12.48 -2.47
N THR A 73 11.43 -13.00 -2.44
CA THR A 73 12.01 -13.82 -3.52
C THR A 73 11.85 -15.32 -3.27
N ASP A 74 11.65 -15.69 -2.02
CA ASP A 74 11.36 -17.05 -1.54
C ASP A 74 10.63 -16.97 -0.19
N ASP A 75 10.43 -18.10 0.50
CA ASP A 75 9.65 -18.15 1.74
C ASP A 75 10.24 -17.36 2.92
N ILE A 76 11.53 -17.05 2.89
CA ILE A 76 12.25 -16.43 4.01
C ILE A 76 12.99 -15.14 3.65
N THR A 77 13.22 -14.88 2.35
CA THR A 77 14.04 -13.75 1.89
C THR A 77 13.16 -12.57 1.47
N LEU A 78 13.35 -11.43 2.14
CA LEU A 78 12.76 -10.15 1.78
C LEU A 78 13.78 -9.28 1.04
N VAL A 79 13.33 -8.60 0.00
CA VAL A 79 14.08 -7.59 -0.74
C VAL A 79 13.39 -6.25 -0.61
N GLN A 80 14.13 -5.24 -0.18
CA GLN A 80 13.73 -3.84 -0.23
C GLN A 80 14.23 -3.24 -1.55
N ALA A 81 13.32 -2.73 -2.36
CA ALA A 81 13.66 -2.16 -3.66
C ALA A 81 14.45 -0.86 -3.49
N SER A 82 15.69 -0.83 -4.00
CA SER A 82 16.58 0.34 -3.84
C SER A 82 16.16 1.56 -4.68
N GLN A 83 15.42 1.35 -5.77
CA GLN A 83 15.04 2.39 -6.73
C GLN A 83 13.52 2.51 -6.93
N ASN A 84 12.73 1.71 -6.24
CA ASN A 84 11.26 1.75 -6.31
C ASN A 84 10.72 2.00 -4.92
N LEU A 85 10.28 3.24 -4.71
CA LEU A 85 9.96 3.77 -3.40
C LEU A 85 8.49 4.17 -3.33
N TRP A 86 7.94 4.23 -2.14
CA TRP A 86 6.72 4.97 -1.90
C TRP A 86 6.99 6.47 -2.07
N ALA A 87 6.07 7.19 -2.69
CA ALA A 87 6.18 8.63 -2.95
C ALA A 87 5.84 9.48 -1.71
N ASP A 88 5.25 8.85 -0.71
CA ASP A 88 4.87 9.47 0.57
C ASP A 88 5.05 8.43 1.69
N ASP A 89 4.93 8.84 2.92
CA ASP A 89 4.98 7.92 4.07
C ASP A 89 3.88 6.86 3.97
N LEU A 90 4.27 5.58 4.01
CA LEU A 90 3.36 4.45 3.83
C LEU A 90 2.31 4.40 4.95
N GLN A 91 2.71 4.66 6.20
CA GLN A 91 1.80 4.71 7.35
C GLN A 91 0.70 5.75 7.13
N ASP A 92 1.10 6.94 6.68
CA ASP A 92 0.17 8.04 6.43
C ASP A 92 -0.77 7.74 5.26
N MET A 93 -0.26 7.17 4.17
CA MET A 93 -1.09 6.76 3.03
C MET A 93 -2.15 5.74 3.43
N LEU A 94 -1.75 4.70 4.18
CA LEU A 94 -2.65 3.65 4.65
C LEU A 94 -3.68 4.20 5.63
N THR A 95 -3.27 5.06 6.55
CA THR A 95 -4.15 5.69 7.53
C THR A 95 -5.21 6.56 6.85
N ARG A 96 -4.80 7.43 5.91
CA ARG A 96 -5.73 8.28 5.14
C ARG A 96 -6.73 7.46 4.33
N GLN A 97 -6.28 6.38 3.69
CA GLN A 97 -7.17 5.51 2.92
C GLN A 97 -8.16 4.77 3.82
N LEU A 98 -7.70 4.22 4.95
CA LEU A 98 -8.56 3.56 5.92
C LEU A 98 -9.65 4.51 6.45
N LEU A 99 -9.28 5.73 6.84
CA LEU A 99 -10.22 6.77 7.24
C LEU A 99 -11.28 7.04 6.17
N THR A 100 -10.85 7.15 4.90
CA THR A 100 -11.77 7.40 3.77
C THR A 100 -12.74 6.24 3.57
N GLN A 101 -12.25 5.01 3.65
CA GLN A 101 -13.06 3.79 3.48
C GLN A 101 -14.08 3.63 4.62
N LEU A 102 -13.67 3.82 5.87
CA LEU A 102 -14.56 3.75 7.02
C LEU A 102 -15.66 4.82 6.95
N LYS A 103 -15.31 6.07 6.58
CA LYS A 103 -16.28 7.16 6.37
C LYS A 103 -17.28 6.86 5.24
N ALA A 104 -16.85 6.16 4.20
CA ALA A 104 -17.69 5.77 3.07
C ALA A 104 -18.56 4.54 3.35
N SER A 105 -18.25 3.76 4.40
CA SER A 105 -18.91 2.49 4.69
C SER A 105 -20.39 2.68 5.02
N PRO A 106 -21.32 1.93 4.37
CA PRO A 106 -22.75 1.95 4.71
C PRO A 106 -23.09 1.10 5.94
N ALA A 107 -22.11 0.37 6.50
CA ALA A 107 -22.36 -0.58 7.58
C ALA A 107 -22.89 0.11 8.84
N GLN A 108 -23.99 -0.44 9.41
CA GLN A 108 -24.61 0.06 10.63
C GLN A 108 -24.03 -0.67 11.85
N PRO A 109 -23.79 -0.02 13.01
CA PRO A 109 -24.03 1.41 13.26
C PRO A 109 -22.84 2.32 12.87
N LEU A 110 -21.77 1.79 12.28
CA LEU A 110 -20.55 2.55 11.93
C LEU A 110 -20.86 3.83 11.14
N SER A 111 -21.83 3.78 10.23
CA SER A 111 -22.23 4.93 9.41
C SER A 111 -22.85 6.08 10.21
N GLN A 112 -23.19 5.86 11.46
CA GLN A 112 -23.73 6.87 12.40
C GLN A 112 -22.64 7.48 13.28
N TYR A 113 -21.43 6.94 13.23
CA TYR A 113 -20.30 7.44 13.99
C TYR A 113 -19.56 8.56 13.24
N ARG A 114 -19.10 9.55 13.99
CA ARG A 114 -18.09 10.50 13.49
C ARG A 114 -16.74 9.78 13.47
N ILE A 115 -16.15 9.66 12.30
CA ILE A 115 -14.86 8.99 12.15
C ILE A 115 -13.79 10.04 11.95
N ALA A 116 -12.78 10.06 12.80
CA ALA A 116 -11.68 11.01 12.77
C ALA A 116 -10.34 10.35 13.08
N ASP A 117 -9.26 11.01 12.69
CA ASP A 117 -7.92 10.70 13.13
C ASP A 117 -7.66 11.28 14.54
N THR A 118 -6.45 11.05 15.05
CA THR A 118 -6.02 11.52 16.37
C THR A 118 -5.90 13.05 16.48
N SER A 119 -6.08 13.80 15.41
CA SER A 119 -5.99 15.27 15.40
C SER A 119 -7.10 15.94 16.22
N LEU A 120 -8.19 15.23 16.48
CA LEU A 120 -9.27 15.67 17.38
C LEU A 120 -9.03 15.23 18.83
N SER A 121 -7.78 15.16 19.27
CA SER A 121 -7.41 14.78 20.63
C SER A 121 -8.14 15.62 21.68
N GLY A 122 -8.74 14.93 22.67
CA GLY A 122 -9.53 15.54 23.74
C GLY A 122 -11.01 15.15 23.73
N LEU A 123 -11.52 14.61 22.62
CA LEU A 123 -12.84 14.00 22.58
C LEU A 123 -12.74 12.53 23.00
N LYS A 124 -13.69 12.10 23.84
CA LYS A 124 -13.77 10.68 24.23
C LYS A 124 -14.55 9.92 23.17
N GLY A 125 -13.97 8.88 22.60
CA GLY A 125 -14.56 8.02 21.59
C GLY A 125 -14.07 6.59 21.66
N ALA A 126 -14.70 5.71 20.91
CA ALA A 126 -14.15 4.40 20.63
C ALA A 126 -12.86 4.56 19.81
N ARG A 127 -11.93 3.62 19.93
CA ARG A 127 -10.60 3.74 19.30
C ARG A 127 -10.25 2.50 18.52
N LEU A 128 -9.94 2.68 17.25
CA LEU A 128 -9.44 1.64 16.36
C LEU A 128 -7.91 1.74 16.23
N SER A 129 -7.22 0.64 16.49
CA SER A 129 -5.80 0.46 16.24
C SER A 129 -5.59 -0.64 15.21
N VAL A 130 -4.73 -0.42 14.23
CA VAL A 130 -4.34 -1.38 13.19
C VAL A 130 -2.83 -1.49 13.18
N SER A 131 -2.31 -2.72 13.15
CA SER A 131 -0.88 -3.02 13.07
C SER A 131 -0.64 -4.02 11.95
N LEU A 132 0.24 -3.68 11.02
CA LEU A 132 0.58 -4.53 9.88
C LEU A 132 1.95 -5.18 10.07
N ASP A 133 1.95 -6.51 9.97
CA ASP A 133 3.15 -7.34 9.99
C ASP A 133 3.71 -7.50 8.58
N ARG A 134 2.85 -7.53 7.54
CA ARG A 134 3.23 -7.62 6.13
C ARG A 134 2.38 -6.69 5.27
N PHE A 135 3.04 -6.05 4.32
CA PHE A 135 2.46 -5.26 3.23
C PHE A 135 3.42 -5.36 2.05
N ILE A 136 3.46 -6.53 1.40
CA ILE A 136 4.55 -6.94 0.52
C ILE A 136 4.05 -7.73 -0.70
N GLY A 137 4.89 -7.79 -1.76
CA GLY A 137 4.75 -8.78 -2.82
C GLY A 137 5.30 -10.15 -2.41
N ARG A 138 4.77 -11.20 -3.01
CA ARG A 138 5.25 -12.58 -2.87
C ARG A 138 5.79 -13.12 -4.20
N HIS A 139 6.69 -14.10 -4.10
CA HIS A 139 7.31 -14.75 -5.26
C HIS A 139 6.31 -15.59 -6.10
N ASP A 140 5.14 -15.87 -5.57
CA ASP A 140 4.06 -16.63 -6.23
C ASP A 140 3.07 -15.76 -7.01
N GLY A 141 3.41 -14.51 -7.28
CA GLY A 141 2.56 -13.59 -8.04
C GLY A 141 1.37 -13.02 -7.25
N GLN A 142 1.48 -12.95 -5.93
CA GLN A 142 0.47 -12.35 -5.08
C GLN A 142 1.06 -11.22 -4.24
N SER A 143 0.24 -10.27 -3.83
CA SER A 143 0.53 -9.42 -2.67
C SER A 143 -0.11 -9.99 -1.42
N VAL A 144 0.50 -9.75 -0.28
CA VAL A 144 0.02 -10.18 1.03
C VAL A 144 -0.01 -9.02 2.01
N ILE A 145 -1.15 -8.90 2.69
CA ILE A 145 -1.34 -7.96 3.79
C ILE A 145 -1.73 -8.81 5.00
N THR A 146 -0.90 -8.78 6.04
CA THR A 146 -1.20 -9.42 7.32
C THR A 146 -0.95 -8.49 8.48
N GLY A 147 -1.67 -8.71 9.56
CA GLY A 147 -1.56 -7.90 10.76
C GLY A 147 -2.68 -8.18 11.74
N ARG A 148 -2.94 -7.22 12.60
CA ARG A 148 -3.98 -7.28 13.62
C ARG A 148 -4.67 -5.95 13.77
N TRP A 149 -5.90 -6.01 14.23
CA TRP A 149 -6.66 -4.83 14.58
C TRP A 149 -7.31 -5.00 15.96
N ARG A 150 -7.61 -3.90 16.62
CA ARG A 150 -8.28 -3.87 17.91
C ARG A 150 -9.16 -2.65 18.03
N LEU A 151 -10.40 -2.87 18.43
CA LEU A 151 -11.37 -1.84 18.75
C LEU A 151 -11.52 -1.75 20.28
N ARG A 152 -11.36 -0.54 20.83
CA ARG A 152 -11.59 -0.25 22.23
C ARG A 152 -12.80 0.68 22.41
N GLY A 153 -13.55 0.46 23.46
CA GLY A 153 -14.60 1.36 23.88
C GLY A 153 -14.08 2.66 24.52
N VAL A 154 -15.00 3.57 24.80
CA VAL A 154 -14.71 4.86 25.43
C VAL A 154 -14.07 4.70 26.82
N ASP A 155 -14.39 3.62 27.53
CA ASP A 155 -13.85 3.23 28.83
C ASP A 155 -12.49 2.52 28.73
N GLY A 156 -12.00 2.28 27.51
CA GLY A 156 -10.74 1.57 27.24
C GLY A 156 -10.87 0.04 27.20
N SER A 157 -12.03 -0.53 27.46
CA SER A 157 -12.27 -1.97 27.32
C SER A 157 -12.09 -2.41 25.86
N VAL A 158 -11.63 -3.64 25.64
CA VAL A 158 -11.57 -4.21 24.29
C VAL A 158 -12.99 -4.65 23.90
N LEU A 159 -13.53 -4.05 22.87
CA LEU A 159 -14.83 -4.43 22.30
C LEU A 159 -14.67 -5.62 21.36
N GLU A 160 -13.65 -5.57 20.50
CA GLU A 160 -13.36 -6.62 19.52
C GLU A 160 -11.91 -6.51 19.07
N GLU A 161 -11.33 -7.62 18.64
CA GLU A 161 -10.01 -7.68 18.01
C GLU A 161 -9.95 -8.86 17.03
N GLY A 162 -9.07 -8.79 16.05
CA GLY A 162 -8.92 -9.84 15.07
C GLY A 162 -7.68 -9.71 14.23
N ASP A 163 -7.46 -10.74 13.44
CA ASP A 163 -6.35 -10.81 12.49
C ASP A 163 -6.75 -10.21 11.13
N ILE A 164 -5.75 -9.67 10.46
CA ILE A 164 -5.83 -9.22 9.07
C ILE A 164 -5.07 -10.24 8.23
N GLN A 165 -5.74 -10.79 7.22
CA GLN A 165 -5.12 -11.65 6.22
C GLN A 165 -5.81 -11.43 4.87
N THR A 166 -5.13 -10.73 3.96
CA THR A 166 -5.61 -10.48 2.61
C THR A 166 -4.53 -10.89 1.61
N LEU A 167 -4.90 -11.70 0.64
CA LEU A 167 -4.08 -12.10 -0.50
C LEU A 167 -4.73 -11.56 -1.75
N THR A 168 -3.95 -10.91 -2.61
CA THR A 168 -4.46 -10.33 -3.86
C THR A 168 -3.53 -10.72 -5.01
N PRO A 169 -4.03 -11.36 -6.07
CA PRO A 169 -3.21 -11.68 -7.24
C PRO A 169 -2.69 -10.42 -7.92
N LEU A 170 -1.46 -10.47 -8.41
CA LEU A 170 -0.94 -9.49 -9.35
C LEU A 170 -1.58 -9.77 -10.73
N THR A 171 -1.99 -8.72 -11.41
CA THR A 171 -2.57 -8.82 -12.77
C THR A 171 -1.52 -8.79 -13.87
N ASP A 172 -0.28 -8.43 -13.53
CA ASP A 172 0.87 -8.33 -14.43
C ASP A 172 2.16 -8.39 -13.61
N ASP A 173 3.31 -8.35 -14.26
CA ASP A 173 4.61 -8.34 -13.61
C ASP A 173 5.07 -6.90 -13.25
N GLY A 174 5.96 -6.82 -12.27
CA GLY A 174 6.68 -5.60 -11.91
C GLY A 174 6.02 -4.76 -10.82
N TYR A 175 6.70 -3.67 -10.49
CA TYR A 175 6.30 -2.81 -9.37
C TYR A 175 4.95 -2.11 -9.54
N PRO A 176 4.55 -1.65 -10.74
CA PRO A 176 3.21 -1.09 -10.91
C PRO A 176 2.09 -2.09 -10.59
N ALA A 177 2.24 -3.35 -11.04
CA ALA A 177 1.27 -4.41 -10.75
C ALA A 177 1.25 -4.73 -9.25
N LEU A 178 2.41 -4.78 -8.59
CA LEU A 178 2.50 -4.95 -7.15
C LEU A 178 1.78 -3.83 -6.39
N VAL A 179 2.01 -2.58 -6.76
CA VAL A 179 1.37 -1.42 -6.11
C VAL A 179 -0.16 -1.46 -6.28
N ASN A 180 -0.64 -1.80 -7.48
CA ASN A 180 -2.06 -1.96 -7.74
C ASN A 180 -2.68 -3.10 -6.91
N SER A 181 -2.01 -4.23 -6.84
CA SER A 181 -2.45 -5.38 -6.04
C SER A 181 -2.47 -5.08 -4.54
N LEU A 182 -1.45 -4.39 -4.02
CA LEU A 182 -1.43 -3.91 -2.61
C LEU A 182 -2.55 -2.91 -2.33
N GLY A 183 -2.81 -1.98 -3.25
CA GLY A 183 -3.90 -1.01 -3.12
C GLY A 183 -5.28 -1.68 -3.11
N GLU A 184 -5.51 -2.65 -3.98
CA GLU A 184 -6.74 -3.45 -3.99
C GLU A 184 -6.87 -4.29 -2.72
N GLY A 185 -5.79 -4.95 -2.29
CA GLY A 185 -5.76 -5.69 -1.03
C GLY A 185 -6.10 -4.81 0.17
N TRP A 186 -5.58 -3.58 0.22
CA TRP A 186 -5.88 -2.64 1.29
C TRP A 186 -7.34 -2.17 1.26
N ARG A 187 -7.91 -1.99 0.06
CA ARG A 187 -9.33 -1.70 -0.11
C ARG A 187 -10.21 -2.81 0.47
N VAL A 188 -9.92 -4.06 0.11
CA VAL A 188 -10.64 -5.24 0.62
C VAL A 188 -10.50 -5.35 2.14
N THR A 189 -9.29 -5.13 2.67
CA THR A 189 -9.02 -5.12 4.12
C THR A 189 -9.88 -4.06 4.83
N GLY A 190 -9.93 -2.85 4.31
CA GLY A 190 -10.73 -1.76 4.91
C GLY A 190 -12.24 -2.04 4.89
N GLU A 191 -12.75 -2.67 3.84
CA GLU A 191 -14.16 -3.10 3.77
C GLU A 191 -14.48 -4.22 4.78
N GLN A 192 -13.54 -5.16 4.99
CA GLN A 192 -13.69 -6.19 6.01
C GLN A 192 -13.68 -5.58 7.42
N LEU A 193 -12.72 -4.71 7.69
CA LEU A 193 -12.64 -3.98 8.96
C LEU A 193 -13.92 -3.18 9.24
N ALA A 194 -14.45 -2.48 8.24
CA ALA A 194 -15.69 -1.72 8.40
C ALA A 194 -16.87 -2.61 8.82
N ARG A 195 -16.97 -3.81 8.27
CA ARG A 195 -18.03 -4.77 8.64
C ARG A 195 -17.85 -5.31 10.06
N GLU A 196 -16.62 -5.69 10.44
CA GLU A 196 -16.35 -6.24 11.77
C GLU A 196 -16.51 -5.15 12.86
N ILE A 197 -16.00 -3.96 12.61
CA ILE A 197 -16.17 -2.80 13.51
C ILE A 197 -17.64 -2.48 13.69
N ALA A 198 -18.44 -2.50 12.61
CA ALA A 198 -19.88 -2.24 12.70
C ALA A 198 -20.63 -3.25 13.58
N LYS A 199 -20.20 -4.52 13.60
CA LYS A 199 -20.80 -5.54 14.48
C LYS A 199 -20.46 -5.30 15.96
N ALA A 200 -19.26 -4.80 16.23
CA ALA A 200 -18.72 -4.64 17.57
C ALA A 200 -19.12 -3.29 18.23
N LEU A 201 -19.42 -2.27 17.42
CA LEU A 201 -19.82 -0.96 17.94
C LEU A 201 -21.22 -1.02 18.59
N PRO A 202 -21.41 -0.35 19.74
CA PRO A 202 -22.74 -0.17 20.31
C PRO A 202 -23.68 0.49 19.30
N ALA A 203 -24.92 0.02 19.26
CA ALA A 203 -25.97 0.73 18.54
C ALA A 203 -26.10 2.15 19.12
N THR A 204 -26.13 3.15 18.26
CA THR A 204 -26.44 4.50 18.70
C THR A 204 -27.90 4.49 19.13
N ALA A 205 -28.16 4.78 20.41
CA ALA A 205 -29.52 4.96 20.85
C ALA A 205 -30.12 6.10 20.02
N ASP A 206 -31.30 5.85 19.40
CA ASP A 206 -32.04 6.89 18.73
C ASP A 206 -32.21 8.06 19.72
N ALA A 207 -31.65 9.20 19.39
CA ALA A 207 -31.87 10.44 20.10
C ALA A 207 -33.33 10.83 19.81
N SER A 208 -34.23 10.43 20.71
CA SER A 208 -35.65 10.79 20.73
C SER A 208 -35.82 12.19 21.26
#